data_5ef168386230ba6610523bde39b7faea
#
_entry.id   5ef168386230ba6610523bde39b7faea
#
_cell.length_a   1.000
_cell.length_b   1.000
_cell.length_c   1.000
_cell.angle_alpha   90.00
_cell.angle_beta   90.00
_cell.angle_gamma   90.00
#
_symmetry.space_group_name_H-M   'P 1'
#
loop_
_entity.id
_entity.type
_entity.pdbx_description
1 polymer ?
#
loop_
_entity_poly.entity_id
_entity_poly.type
_entity_poly.pdbx_seq_one_letter_code
_entity_poly.pdbx_strand_id
1 'polypeptide(L)'
;MGTVTDCYNPYEVKYGITRSILEQLVGVDCHLQIATKNKLILRDLDLLKKMKRLSVALSVNTLDENFRRNMDRASTVRERLKTLRTLHENGIYTILFMSPIFIEVTDWKAIIETSRSFVSEYWFEDLNLRGGYKNVIMQYVKGHYPDSYPLYERIYICLLYTSP
;
A
#
# COMPACT_ATOMS: atom_id res chain seq x y z
N MET A 1 3.01 4.83 11.47
CA MET A 1 1.53 4.94 11.54
C MET A 1 0.91 4.15 10.40
N GLY A 2 -0.24 3.52 10.58
CA GLY A 2 -0.94 2.79 9.50
C GLY A 2 -0.54 1.32 9.31
N THR A 3 0.05 0.67 10.30
CA THR A 3 0.50 -0.73 10.20
C THR A 3 -0.62 -1.76 10.36
N VAL A 4 -1.66 -1.46 11.13
CA VAL A 4 -2.80 -2.36 11.35
C VAL A 4 -4.05 -1.85 10.61
N THR A 5 -4.31 -0.54 10.71
CA THR A 5 -5.41 0.12 10.02
C THR A 5 -4.89 1.38 9.33
N ASP A 6 -5.46 1.71 8.17
CA ASP A 6 -5.08 2.92 7.44
C ASP A 6 -5.46 4.17 8.27
N CYS A 7 -4.47 4.97 8.63
CA CYS A 7 -4.70 6.20 9.39
C CYS A 7 -5.45 7.27 8.59
N TYR A 8 -5.49 7.17 7.26
CA TYR A 8 -6.29 8.00 6.38
C TYR A 8 -7.55 7.28 5.88
N ASN A 9 -8.18 6.48 6.75
CA ASN A 9 -9.47 5.85 6.45
C ASN A 9 -10.60 6.90 6.29
N PRO A 10 -11.79 6.54 5.78
CA PRO A 10 -12.88 7.49 5.53
C PRO A 10 -13.32 8.32 6.75
N TYR A 11 -13.15 7.80 7.96
CA TYR A 11 -13.52 8.54 9.19
C TYR A 11 -12.56 9.69 9.49
N GLU A 12 -11.34 9.65 8.96
CA GLU A 12 -10.34 10.72 9.15
C GLU A 12 -10.81 12.06 8.57
N VAL A 13 -11.67 12.03 7.53
CA VAL A 13 -12.30 13.27 6.99
C VAL A 13 -13.13 13.97 8.05
N LYS A 14 -13.84 13.20 8.89
CA LYS A 14 -14.75 13.73 9.92
C LYS A 14 -14.04 14.07 11.22
N TYR A 15 -13.14 13.19 11.65
CA TYR A 15 -12.59 13.27 13.01
C TYR A 15 -11.22 13.95 13.08
N GLY A 16 -10.42 13.97 11.99
CA GLY A 16 -9.14 14.66 11.93
C GLY A 16 -8.09 14.15 12.93
N ILE A 17 -8.20 12.90 13.38
CA ILE A 17 -7.32 12.33 14.42
C ILE A 17 -5.88 12.28 13.95
N THR A 18 -5.64 11.82 12.72
CA THR A 18 -4.30 11.76 12.14
C THR A 18 -3.70 13.16 12.05
N ARG A 19 -4.47 14.14 11.58
CA ARG A 19 -4.03 15.54 11.53
C ARG A 19 -3.66 16.06 12.90
N SER A 20 -4.50 15.85 13.92
CA SER A 20 -4.22 16.29 15.30
C SER A 20 -2.96 15.64 15.88
N ILE A 21 -2.69 14.37 15.57
CA ILE A 21 -1.43 13.72 15.97
C ILE A 21 -0.25 14.37 15.26
N LEU A 22 -0.34 14.63 13.95
CA LEU A 22 0.71 15.29 13.19
C LEU A 22 1.03 16.69 13.75
N GLU A 23 0.02 17.47 14.14
CA GLU A 23 0.19 18.78 14.77
C GLU A 23 1.05 18.70 16.04
N GLN A 24 0.85 17.65 16.86
CA GLN A 24 1.65 17.42 18.07
C GLN A 24 3.09 16.95 17.77
N LEU A 25 3.30 16.34 16.60
CA LEU A 25 4.62 15.83 16.22
C LEU A 25 5.49 16.88 15.50
N VAL A 26 4.93 18.02 15.10
CA VAL A 26 5.72 19.11 14.49
C VAL A 26 6.79 19.57 15.46
N GLY A 27 8.04 19.57 15.01
CA GLY A 27 9.20 19.98 15.82
C GLY A 27 9.79 18.87 16.71
N VAL A 28 9.08 17.76 16.91
CA VAL A 28 9.60 16.60 17.64
C VAL A 28 10.69 15.90 16.81
N ASP A 29 11.79 15.55 17.44
CA ASP A 29 12.85 14.78 16.77
C ASP A 29 12.55 13.28 16.84
N CYS A 30 11.69 12.83 15.93
CA CYS A 30 11.38 11.42 15.75
C CYS A 30 11.43 11.05 14.27
N HIS A 31 11.64 9.76 13.95
CA HIS A 31 11.45 9.25 12.62
C HIS A 31 9.98 8.82 12.46
N LEU A 32 9.22 9.62 11.73
CA LEU A 32 7.82 9.31 11.42
C LEU A 32 7.74 8.55 10.11
N GLN A 33 7.10 7.39 10.14
CA GLN A 33 6.74 6.62 8.97
C GLN A 33 5.22 6.48 8.89
N ILE A 34 4.65 6.80 7.74
CA ILE A 34 3.21 6.71 7.48
C ILE A 34 2.98 5.74 6.33
N ALA A 35 2.11 4.73 6.54
CA ALA A 35 1.66 3.84 5.48
C ALA A 35 0.16 4.07 5.22
N THR A 36 -0.22 4.25 3.95
CA THR A 36 -1.62 4.48 3.56
C THR A 36 -1.90 4.01 2.13
N LYS A 37 -3.18 3.82 1.81
CA LYS A 37 -3.71 3.63 0.44
C LYS A 37 -4.51 4.85 -0.04
N ASN A 38 -4.53 5.94 0.76
CA ASN A 38 -5.48 7.03 0.53
C ASN A 38 -4.78 8.36 0.17
N LYS A 39 -5.27 9.00 -0.89
CA LYS A 39 -4.86 10.34 -1.32
C LYS A 39 -5.13 11.43 -0.27
N LEU A 40 -5.98 11.15 0.73
CA LEU A 40 -6.33 12.09 1.80
C LEU A 40 -5.10 12.60 2.56
N ILE A 41 -3.98 11.87 2.55
CA ILE A 41 -2.72 12.31 3.14
C ILE A 41 -2.26 13.68 2.60
N LEU A 42 -2.61 14.03 1.37
CA LEU A 42 -2.26 15.33 0.77
C LEU A 42 -2.96 16.52 1.47
N ARG A 43 -4.06 16.28 2.22
CA ARG A 43 -4.69 17.30 3.06
C ARG A 43 -3.70 17.87 4.10
N ASP A 44 -2.82 17.03 4.59
CA ASP A 44 -1.92 17.34 5.69
C ASP A 44 -0.49 17.67 5.21
N LEU A 45 -0.33 17.97 3.91
CA LEU A 45 0.98 18.29 3.31
C LEU A 45 1.68 19.46 4.00
N ASP A 46 0.93 20.43 4.52
CA ASP A 46 1.42 21.56 5.30
C ASP A 46 2.14 21.15 6.60
N LEU A 47 1.68 20.07 7.22
CA LEU A 47 2.28 19.50 8.43
C LEU A 47 3.43 18.54 8.07
N LEU A 48 3.23 17.70 7.06
CA LEU A 48 4.22 16.72 6.63
C LEU A 48 5.54 17.39 6.24
N LYS A 49 5.50 18.54 5.58
CA LYS A 49 6.68 19.34 5.22
C LYS A 49 7.46 19.90 6.41
N LYS A 50 6.86 19.96 7.58
CA LYS A 50 7.50 20.46 8.82
C LYS A 50 8.17 19.34 9.62
N MET A 51 7.98 18.07 9.23
CA MET A 51 8.59 16.93 9.91
C MET A 51 10.08 16.83 9.59
N LYS A 52 10.92 16.64 10.59
CA LYS A 52 12.38 16.55 10.42
C LYS A 52 12.81 15.27 9.67
N ARG A 53 12.20 14.15 10.02
CA ARG A 53 12.49 12.83 9.45
C ARG A 53 11.17 12.12 9.15
N LEU A 54 10.73 12.17 7.90
CA LEU A 54 9.48 11.60 7.44
C LEU A 54 9.71 10.71 6.24
N SER A 55 9.08 9.55 6.26
CA SER A 55 8.86 8.71 5.08
C SER A 55 7.39 8.36 4.92
N VAL A 56 6.90 8.36 3.69
CA VAL A 56 5.51 8.02 3.38
C VAL A 56 5.47 6.86 2.41
N ALA A 57 4.85 5.76 2.85
CA ALA A 57 4.61 4.57 2.04
C ALA A 57 3.18 4.56 1.51
N LEU A 58 3.02 4.55 0.18
CA LEU A 58 1.72 4.28 -0.45
C LEU A 58 1.71 2.87 -1.04
N SER A 59 0.66 2.10 -0.70
CA SER A 59 0.49 0.76 -1.25
C SER A 59 -0.02 0.82 -2.68
N VAL A 60 0.77 0.28 -3.62
CA VAL A 60 0.42 0.07 -5.02
C VAL A 60 0.91 -1.32 -5.42
N ASN A 61 0.00 -2.28 -5.56
CA ASN A 61 0.34 -3.67 -5.90
C ASN A 61 -0.21 -4.10 -7.27
N THR A 62 -0.80 -3.18 -8.00
CA THR A 62 -1.30 -3.38 -9.36
C THR A 62 -1.42 -2.06 -10.10
N LEU A 63 -1.36 -2.09 -11.43
CA LEU A 63 -1.78 -0.99 -12.31
C LEU A 63 -3.20 -1.22 -12.87
N ASP A 64 -3.77 -2.40 -12.67
CA ASP A 64 -5.14 -2.73 -13.09
C ASP A 64 -6.16 -2.23 -12.07
N GLU A 65 -6.99 -1.29 -12.51
CA GLU A 65 -8.03 -0.69 -11.68
C GLU A 65 -9.19 -1.66 -11.37
N ASN A 66 -9.43 -2.68 -12.22
CA ASN A 66 -10.43 -3.70 -11.95
C ASN A 66 -9.96 -4.62 -10.82
N PHE A 67 -8.69 -5.07 -10.90
CA PHE A 67 -8.08 -5.83 -9.81
C PHE A 67 -8.11 -5.04 -8.49
N ARG A 68 -7.67 -3.76 -8.51
CA ARG A 68 -7.69 -2.90 -7.32
C ARG A 68 -9.08 -2.81 -6.69
N ARG A 69 -10.16 -2.59 -7.50
CA ARG A 69 -11.55 -2.49 -7.01
C ARG A 69 -12.04 -3.77 -6.32
N ASN A 70 -11.55 -4.92 -6.74
CA ASN A 70 -11.88 -6.19 -6.11
C ASN A 70 -11.14 -6.40 -4.79
N MET A 71 -9.98 -5.74 -4.58
CA MET A 71 -9.14 -5.92 -3.40
C MET A 71 -9.39 -4.87 -2.32
N ASP A 72 -9.64 -3.61 -2.68
CA ASP A 72 -9.90 -2.55 -1.70
C ASP A 72 -10.81 -1.43 -2.24
N ARG A 73 -11.29 -0.58 -1.34
CA ARG A 73 -12.16 0.56 -1.65
C ARG A 73 -11.46 1.91 -1.43
N ALA A 74 -10.15 1.92 -1.28
CA ALA A 74 -9.37 3.15 -1.08
C ALA A 74 -9.19 3.93 -2.41
N SER A 75 -8.25 4.85 -2.47
CA SER A 75 -7.97 5.64 -3.66
C SER A 75 -7.63 4.77 -4.88
N THR A 76 -7.97 5.24 -6.07
CA THR A 76 -7.63 4.59 -7.33
C THR A 76 -6.10 4.49 -7.52
N VAL A 77 -5.65 3.57 -8.36
CA VAL A 77 -4.22 3.44 -8.69
C VAL A 77 -3.64 4.76 -9.19
N ARG A 78 -4.35 5.43 -10.11
CA ARG A 78 -3.95 6.75 -10.63
C ARG A 78 -3.81 7.80 -9.53
N GLU A 79 -4.73 7.82 -8.57
CA GLU A 79 -4.66 8.75 -7.44
C GLU A 79 -3.50 8.44 -6.51
N ARG A 80 -3.21 7.15 -6.25
CA ARG A 80 -2.06 6.74 -5.43
C ARG A 80 -0.74 7.16 -6.07
N LEU A 81 -0.54 6.90 -7.36
CA LEU A 81 0.66 7.31 -8.10
C LEU A 81 0.80 8.84 -8.14
N LYS A 82 -0.31 9.57 -8.37
CA LYS A 82 -0.31 11.04 -8.30
C LYS A 82 0.06 11.53 -6.90
N THR A 83 -0.43 10.88 -5.86
CA THR A 83 -0.10 11.23 -4.46
C THR A 83 1.38 11.05 -4.17
N LEU A 84 1.98 9.90 -4.57
CA LEU A 84 3.42 9.68 -4.46
C LEU A 84 4.22 10.77 -5.17
N ARG A 85 3.85 11.10 -6.41
CA ARG A 85 4.51 12.17 -7.18
C ARG A 85 4.42 13.51 -6.44
N THR A 86 3.23 13.90 -5.99
CA THR A 86 3.04 15.17 -5.27
C THR A 86 3.87 15.21 -3.98
N LEU A 87 3.93 14.12 -3.22
CA LEU A 87 4.76 14.05 -2.00
C LEU A 87 6.25 14.21 -2.35
N HIS A 88 6.73 13.50 -3.37
CA HIS A 88 8.11 13.57 -3.85
C HIS A 88 8.50 14.98 -4.29
N GLU A 89 7.66 15.63 -5.11
CA GLU A 89 7.85 17.01 -5.58
C GLU A 89 7.90 18.03 -4.43
N ASN A 90 7.33 17.69 -3.27
CA ASN A 90 7.40 18.49 -2.05
C ASN A 90 8.52 18.06 -1.09
N GLY A 91 9.49 17.26 -1.56
CA GLY A 91 10.69 16.88 -0.81
C GLY A 91 10.47 15.79 0.25
N ILE A 92 9.33 15.09 0.22
CA ILE A 92 9.04 14.01 1.16
C ILE A 92 9.63 12.70 0.62
N TYR A 93 10.29 11.93 1.48
CA TYR A 93 10.81 10.61 1.14
C TYR A 93 9.65 9.65 0.88
N THR A 94 9.52 9.20 -0.37
CA THR A 94 8.40 8.40 -0.85
C THR A 94 8.78 6.94 -0.99
N ILE A 95 7.91 6.07 -0.50
CA ILE A 95 8.04 4.62 -0.61
C ILE A 95 6.83 4.08 -1.38
N LEU A 96 7.08 3.33 -2.44
CA LEU A 96 6.03 2.54 -3.07
C LEU A 96 6.03 1.15 -2.45
N PHE A 97 4.94 0.81 -1.76
CA PHE A 97 4.79 -0.44 -1.04
C PHE A 97 3.92 -1.41 -1.83
N MET A 98 4.55 -2.42 -2.44
CA MET A 98 3.84 -3.50 -3.14
C MET A 98 3.37 -4.53 -2.12
N SER A 99 2.20 -4.30 -1.54
CA SER A 99 1.63 -5.12 -0.47
C SER A 99 0.13 -5.36 -0.67
N PRO A 100 -0.27 -6.64 -0.77
CA PRO A 100 0.59 -7.81 -1.00
C PRO A 100 0.93 -7.99 -2.48
N ILE A 101 2.02 -8.73 -2.76
CA ILE A 101 2.35 -9.18 -4.11
C ILE A 101 1.55 -10.45 -4.42
N PHE A 102 0.80 -10.41 -5.50
CA PHE A 102 0.13 -11.56 -6.08
C PHE A 102 1.04 -12.18 -7.15
N ILE A 103 1.59 -13.35 -6.88
CA ILE A 103 2.53 -14.03 -7.76
C ILE A 103 1.89 -14.23 -9.15
N GLU A 104 2.65 -13.94 -10.23
CA GLU A 104 2.20 -13.96 -11.63
C GLU A 104 1.04 -13.01 -11.98
N VAL A 105 0.49 -12.27 -11.01
CA VAL A 105 -0.59 -11.30 -11.22
C VAL A 105 -0.09 -9.87 -11.06
N THR A 106 0.74 -9.60 -10.04
CA THR A 106 1.35 -8.30 -9.83
C THR A 106 2.48 -8.06 -10.84
N ASP A 107 2.24 -7.18 -11.80
CA ASP A 107 3.32 -6.72 -12.71
C ASP A 107 4.20 -5.68 -12.01
N TRP A 108 5.09 -6.17 -11.16
CA TRP A 108 6.02 -5.34 -10.39
C TRP A 108 6.98 -4.53 -11.27
N LYS A 109 7.34 -5.05 -12.48
CA LYS A 109 8.22 -4.36 -13.43
C LYS A 109 7.53 -3.11 -13.99
N ALA A 110 6.29 -3.24 -14.46
CA ALA A 110 5.51 -2.12 -14.95
C ALA A 110 5.26 -1.07 -13.86
N ILE A 111 5.02 -1.49 -12.61
CA ILE A 111 4.84 -0.59 -11.46
C ILE A 111 6.12 0.23 -11.24
N ILE A 112 7.29 -0.40 -11.21
CA ILE A 112 8.57 0.28 -11.04
C ILE A 112 8.82 1.24 -12.20
N GLU A 113 8.67 0.80 -13.44
CA GLU A 113 8.90 1.64 -14.63
C GLU A 113 8.02 2.90 -14.62
N THR A 114 6.75 2.75 -14.22
CA THR A 114 5.81 3.87 -14.15
C THR A 114 6.15 4.88 -13.06
N SER A 115 6.80 4.45 -11.97
CA SER A 115 6.96 5.23 -10.74
C SER A 115 8.41 5.66 -10.42
N ARG A 116 9.43 5.10 -11.07
CA ARG A 116 10.85 5.30 -10.73
C ARG A 116 11.33 6.76 -10.67
N SER A 117 10.64 7.68 -11.36
CA SER A 117 11.03 9.10 -11.37
C SER A 117 10.56 9.89 -10.14
N PHE A 118 9.69 9.31 -9.30
CA PHE A 118 9.12 9.96 -8.12
C PHE A 118 8.96 9.04 -6.91
N VAL A 119 9.68 7.92 -6.88
CA VAL A 119 9.73 6.98 -5.75
C VAL A 119 11.16 6.87 -5.28
N SER A 120 11.39 7.09 -3.98
CA SER A 120 12.70 7.02 -3.35
C SER A 120 13.11 5.60 -3.02
N GLU A 121 12.14 4.75 -2.68
CA GLU A 121 12.38 3.36 -2.24
C GLU A 121 11.18 2.46 -2.58
N TYR A 122 11.44 1.17 -2.78
CA TYR A 122 10.41 0.16 -3.02
C TYR A 122 10.41 -0.88 -1.91
N TRP A 123 9.24 -1.14 -1.34
CA TRP A 123 9.02 -2.23 -0.40
C TRP A 123 8.15 -3.31 -1.00
N PHE A 124 8.45 -4.54 -0.63
CA PHE A 124 7.78 -5.73 -1.14
C PHE A 124 7.29 -6.58 0.03
N GLU A 125 6.03 -7.01 -0.04
CA GLU A 125 5.44 -7.89 0.95
C GLU A 125 4.72 -9.04 0.27
N ASP A 126 5.02 -10.26 0.70
CA ASP A 126 4.38 -11.46 0.20
C ASP A 126 2.89 -11.52 0.55
N LEU A 127 2.12 -12.16 -0.33
CA LEU A 127 0.74 -12.50 -0.01
C LEU A 127 0.71 -13.59 1.07
N ASN A 128 0.31 -13.20 2.28
CA ASN A 128 0.24 -14.10 3.42
C ASN A 128 -1.20 -14.55 3.65
N LEU A 129 -1.56 -15.73 3.12
CA LEU A 129 -2.92 -16.28 3.21
C LEU A 129 -3.13 -17.02 4.53
N ARG A 130 -3.41 -16.27 5.60
CA ARG A 130 -3.78 -16.84 6.91
C ARG A 130 -5.23 -16.53 7.25
N GLY A 131 -5.89 -17.45 7.97
CA GLY A 131 -7.26 -17.26 8.46
C GLY A 131 -8.34 -17.33 7.39
N GLY A 132 -9.49 -16.71 7.68
CA GLY A 132 -10.72 -16.89 6.89
C GLY A 132 -10.70 -16.33 5.48
N TYR A 133 -9.84 -15.38 5.16
CA TYR A 133 -9.78 -14.80 3.80
C TYR A 133 -9.00 -15.65 2.78
N LYS A 134 -8.26 -16.68 3.23
CA LYS A 134 -7.52 -17.59 2.35
C LYS A 134 -8.42 -18.16 1.24
N ASN A 135 -9.56 -18.74 1.62
CA ASN A 135 -10.49 -19.33 0.67
C ASN A 135 -11.04 -18.32 -0.34
N VAL A 136 -11.30 -17.10 0.11
CA VAL A 136 -11.80 -16.01 -0.75
C VAL A 136 -10.76 -15.66 -1.81
N ILE A 137 -9.51 -15.47 -1.42
CA ILE A 137 -8.43 -15.17 -2.36
C ILE A 137 -8.16 -16.35 -3.31
N MET A 138 -8.12 -17.57 -2.80
CA MET A 138 -7.93 -18.76 -3.64
C MET A 138 -9.03 -18.92 -4.69
N GLN A 139 -10.30 -18.69 -4.31
CA GLN A 139 -11.41 -18.69 -5.26
C GLN A 139 -11.32 -17.56 -6.28
N TYR A 140 -10.91 -16.37 -5.84
CA TYR A 140 -10.69 -15.22 -6.71
C TYR A 140 -9.63 -15.54 -7.77
N VAL A 141 -8.47 -16.04 -7.35
CA VAL A 141 -7.38 -16.42 -8.27
C VAL A 141 -7.84 -17.51 -9.23
N LYS A 142 -8.54 -18.54 -8.73
CA LYS A 142 -9.08 -19.63 -9.58
C LYS A 142 -10.03 -19.10 -10.66
N GLY A 143 -10.86 -18.13 -10.33
CA GLY A 143 -11.86 -17.59 -11.25
C GLY A 143 -11.31 -16.57 -12.25
N HIS A 144 -10.28 -15.78 -11.87
CA HIS A 144 -9.79 -14.68 -12.69
C HIS A 144 -8.41 -14.94 -13.31
N TYR A 145 -7.63 -15.85 -12.72
CA TYR A 145 -6.26 -16.20 -13.13
C TYR A 145 -6.07 -17.73 -13.11
N PRO A 146 -6.86 -18.50 -13.89
CA PRO A 146 -6.86 -19.97 -13.82
C PRO A 146 -5.49 -20.57 -14.12
N ASP A 147 -4.70 -19.95 -14.98
CA ASP A 147 -3.36 -20.43 -15.36
C ASP A 147 -2.36 -20.31 -14.20
N SER A 148 -2.51 -19.33 -13.33
CA SER A 148 -1.68 -19.14 -12.13
C SER A 148 -2.15 -19.96 -10.92
N TYR A 149 -3.40 -20.44 -10.94
CA TYR A 149 -4.01 -21.12 -9.78
C TYR A 149 -3.22 -22.35 -9.29
N PRO A 150 -2.67 -23.24 -10.15
CA PRO A 150 -1.87 -24.38 -9.69
C PRO A 150 -0.63 -23.98 -8.87
N LEU A 151 -0.02 -22.83 -9.19
CA LEU A 151 1.10 -22.29 -8.40
C LEU A 151 0.63 -21.85 -7.01
N TYR A 152 -0.54 -21.20 -6.91
CA TYR A 152 -1.13 -20.81 -5.62
C TYR A 152 -1.50 -22.02 -4.76
N GLU A 153 -2.05 -23.09 -5.35
CA GLU A 153 -2.31 -24.34 -4.63
C GLU A 153 -1.02 -24.91 -4.03
N ARG A 154 0.04 -24.99 -4.84
CA ARG A 154 1.32 -25.49 -4.37
C ARG A 154 1.91 -24.68 -3.22
N ILE A 155 1.89 -23.34 -3.32
CA ILE A 155 2.48 -22.45 -2.32
C ILE A 155 1.63 -22.40 -1.05
N TYR A 156 0.32 -22.19 -1.18
CA TYR A 156 -0.52 -21.85 -0.04
C TYR A 156 -1.30 -23.03 0.55
N ILE A 157 -1.35 -24.17 -0.16
CA ILE A 157 -2.01 -25.37 0.34
C ILE A 157 -0.97 -26.44 0.67
N CYS A 158 -0.08 -26.77 -0.28
CA CYS A 158 0.83 -27.91 -0.10
C CYS A 158 2.08 -27.54 0.74
N LEU A 159 2.72 -26.39 0.50
CA LEU A 159 3.98 -26.02 1.17
C LEU A 159 3.78 -25.52 2.60
N LEU A 160 2.66 -24.87 2.93
CA LEU A 160 2.38 -24.41 4.29
C LEU A 160 2.04 -25.54 5.28
N TYR A 161 1.74 -26.75 4.80
CA TYR A 161 1.56 -27.93 5.64
C TYR A 161 2.85 -28.67 5.97
N THR A 162 3.98 -28.28 5.39
CA THR A 162 5.28 -28.94 5.58
C THR A 162 6.29 -28.14 6.41
N SER A 163 5.89 -26.97 6.92
CA SER A 163 6.73 -26.24 7.90
C SER A 163 6.39 -26.71 9.31
N PRO A 164 7.41 -27.11 10.11
CA PRO A 164 7.23 -27.54 11.49
C PRO A 164 6.69 -26.43 12.40
#